data_16144a0ccf45a2d8d21b9d5afd1b8439
#
_entry.id   16144a0ccf45a2d8d21b9d5afd1b8439
#
_cell.length_a   1.000
_cell.length_b   1.000
_cell.length_c   1.000
_cell.angle_alpha   90.00
_cell.angle_beta   90.00
_cell.angle_gamma   90.00
#
_symmetry.space_group_name_H-M   'P 1'
#
loop_
_entity.id
_entity.type
_entity.pdbx_description
1 polymer ?
#
loop_
_entity_poly.entity_id
_entity_poly.type
_entity_poly.pdbx_seq_one_letter_code
_entity_poly.pdbx_strand_id
1 'polypeptide(L)'
;MKKKKYKLKKPFQLLLASLLFLLAFSFYQLIKNQFKQENPLVSTQVLNYEDLMLKYARENDIEEYLELLQAMMMQESGGQGNDPMQSSECEFNTQFEKKPNAINNPEYSIQVGIQYFAKC
;
A
#
# COMPACT_ATOMS: atom_id res chain seq x y z
N MET A 1 37.19 33.33 -36.80
CA MET A 1 35.74 33.60 -36.75
C MET A 1 35.29 33.71 -35.30
N LYS A 2 34.83 34.87 -34.87
CA LYS A 2 34.29 35.04 -33.49
C LYS A 2 32.87 34.44 -33.45
N LYS A 3 32.65 33.37 -32.68
CA LYS A 3 31.30 32.79 -32.47
C LYS A 3 30.46 33.80 -31.65
N LYS A 4 29.37 34.34 -32.22
CA LYS A 4 28.41 35.17 -31.53
C LYS A 4 27.76 34.31 -30.44
N LYS A 5 28.00 34.64 -29.16
CA LYS A 5 27.27 34.05 -28.02
C LYS A 5 25.91 34.72 -27.96
N TYR A 6 24.85 33.97 -28.33
CA TYR A 6 23.48 34.43 -28.16
C TYR A 6 23.10 34.29 -26.67
N LYS A 7 22.88 35.44 -25.99
CA LYS A 7 22.29 35.44 -24.65
C LYS A 7 20.76 35.40 -24.78
N LEU A 8 20.13 34.35 -24.28
CA LEU A 8 18.67 34.29 -24.17
C LEU A 8 18.16 35.43 -23.27
N LYS A 9 17.02 36.04 -23.63
CA LYS A 9 16.38 37.09 -22.82
C LYS A 9 15.91 36.50 -21.49
N LYS A 10 16.02 37.25 -20.39
CA LYS A 10 15.62 36.79 -19.02
C LYS A 10 14.24 36.15 -18.93
N PRO A 11 13.16 36.69 -19.55
CA PRO A 11 11.83 36.03 -19.47
C PRO A 11 11.82 34.65 -20.15
N PHE A 12 12.58 34.47 -21.22
CA PHE A 12 12.68 33.18 -21.90
C PHE A 12 13.49 32.16 -21.06
N GLN A 13 14.49 32.60 -20.33
CA GLN A 13 15.26 31.76 -19.41
C GLN A 13 14.39 31.26 -18.25
N LEU A 14 13.53 32.13 -17.71
CA LEU A 14 12.57 31.76 -16.64
C LEU A 14 11.53 30.77 -17.16
N LEU A 15 11.01 30.98 -18.36
CA LEU A 15 10.04 30.06 -19.00
C LEU A 15 10.66 28.68 -19.23
N LEU A 16 11.90 28.64 -19.73
CA LEU A 16 12.63 27.40 -19.94
C LEU A 16 12.92 26.67 -18.64
N ALA A 17 13.31 27.40 -17.58
CA ALA A 17 13.54 26.83 -16.25
C ALA A 17 12.28 26.24 -15.65
N SER A 18 11.12 26.90 -15.78
CA SER A 18 9.83 26.40 -15.31
C SER A 18 9.40 25.14 -16.08
N LEU A 19 9.61 25.10 -17.38
CA LEU A 19 9.31 23.94 -18.21
C LEU A 19 10.16 22.73 -17.80
N LEU A 20 11.46 22.94 -17.61
CA LEU A 20 12.38 21.88 -17.15
C LEU A 20 11.99 21.36 -15.76
N PHE A 21 11.57 22.25 -14.86
CA PHE A 21 11.09 21.85 -13.53
C PHE A 21 9.82 21.00 -13.61
N LEU A 22 8.85 21.37 -14.46
CA LEU A 22 7.64 20.61 -14.69
C LEU A 22 7.94 19.23 -15.28
N LEU A 23 8.86 19.14 -16.23
CA LEU A 23 9.30 17.86 -16.81
C LEU A 23 9.99 16.99 -15.78
N ALA A 24 10.88 17.54 -14.96
CA ALA A 24 11.55 16.83 -13.89
C ALA A 24 10.57 16.33 -12.82
N PHE A 25 9.58 17.17 -12.46
CA PHE A 25 8.53 16.80 -11.51
C PHE A 25 7.63 15.69 -12.07
N SER A 26 7.24 15.79 -13.35
CA SER A 26 6.47 14.75 -14.04
C SER A 26 7.23 13.42 -14.09
N PHE A 27 8.52 13.48 -14.44
CA PHE A 27 9.39 12.31 -14.46
C PHE A 27 9.58 11.69 -13.07
N TYR A 28 9.73 12.53 -12.04
CA TYR A 28 9.77 12.07 -10.64
C TYR A 28 8.49 11.33 -10.24
N GLN A 29 7.31 11.84 -10.61
CA GLN A 29 6.04 11.16 -10.35
C GLN A 29 5.93 9.83 -11.10
N LEU A 30 6.38 9.77 -12.34
CA LEU A 30 6.43 8.52 -13.12
C LEU A 30 7.35 7.49 -12.44
N ILE A 31 8.55 7.90 -12.02
CA ILE A 31 9.48 7.03 -11.30
C ILE A 31 8.87 6.58 -9.97
N LYS A 32 8.29 7.49 -9.19
CA LYS A 32 7.64 7.15 -7.91
C LYS A 32 6.51 6.14 -8.10
N ASN A 33 5.72 6.26 -9.17
CA ASN A 33 4.66 5.29 -9.49
C ASN A 33 5.22 3.95 -9.96
N GLN A 34 6.38 3.94 -10.64
CA GLN A 34 7.09 2.72 -11.05
C GLN A 34 7.77 2.04 -9.86
N PHE A 35 8.28 2.82 -8.88
CA PHE A 35 8.88 2.30 -7.65
C PHE A 35 7.85 1.96 -6.56
N LYS A 36 6.57 2.26 -6.75
CA LYS A 36 5.46 1.57 -6.09
C LYS A 36 5.31 0.18 -6.72
N GLN A 37 6.43 -0.53 -6.76
CA GLN A 37 6.58 -1.84 -7.37
C GLN A 37 5.76 -2.82 -6.56
N GLU A 38 4.86 -3.48 -7.26
CA GLU A 38 4.21 -4.70 -6.77
C GLU A 38 5.27 -5.56 -6.08
N ASN A 39 5.12 -5.73 -4.77
CA ASN A 39 5.91 -6.74 -4.08
C ASN A 39 5.57 -8.07 -4.79
N PRO A 40 6.49 -8.69 -5.54
CA PRO A 40 6.17 -9.87 -6.35
C PRO A 40 5.68 -11.05 -5.51
N LEU A 41 5.81 -10.95 -4.19
CA LEU A 41 5.35 -11.91 -3.21
C LEU A 41 3.90 -11.66 -2.73
N VAL A 42 3.30 -10.53 -3.11
CA VAL A 42 1.97 -10.12 -2.62
C VAL A 42 1.05 -9.81 -3.79
N SER A 43 -0.13 -10.39 -3.83
CA SER A 43 -1.12 -10.18 -4.89
C SER A 43 -1.72 -8.78 -4.86
N THR A 44 -2.24 -8.33 -6.01
CA THR A 44 -2.98 -7.06 -6.09
C THR A 44 -4.19 -7.05 -5.14
N GLN A 45 -4.83 -8.19 -4.92
CA GLN A 45 -5.95 -8.33 -3.98
C GLN A 45 -5.53 -8.01 -2.55
N VAL A 46 -4.37 -8.50 -2.10
CA VAL A 46 -3.81 -8.17 -0.78
C VAL A 46 -3.44 -6.69 -0.70
N LEU A 47 -2.83 -6.13 -1.74
CA LEU A 47 -2.48 -4.70 -1.79
C LEU A 47 -3.71 -3.78 -1.73
N ASN A 48 -4.86 -4.21 -2.25
CA ASN A 48 -6.12 -3.45 -2.13
C ASN A 48 -6.58 -3.29 -0.67
N TYR A 49 -6.11 -4.13 0.24
CA TYR A 49 -6.39 -4.02 1.68
C TYR A 49 -5.33 -3.25 2.47
N GLU A 50 -4.29 -2.69 1.83
CA GLU A 50 -3.18 -2.02 2.51
C GLU A 50 -3.63 -0.92 3.48
N ASP A 51 -4.49 0.00 3.02
CA ASP A 51 -4.98 1.10 3.86
C ASP A 51 -5.76 0.59 5.08
N LEU A 52 -6.55 -0.46 4.87
CA LEU A 52 -7.35 -1.07 5.93
C LEU A 52 -6.47 -1.82 6.93
N MET A 53 -5.48 -2.56 6.43
CA MET A 53 -4.48 -3.23 7.28
C MET A 53 -3.67 -2.23 8.08
N LEU A 54 -3.25 -1.13 7.46
CA LEU A 54 -2.49 -0.08 8.13
C LEU A 54 -3.32 0.62 9.21
N LYS A 55 -4.62 0.85 8.98
CA LYS A 55 -5.54 1.38 9.98
C LYS A 55 -5.54 0.50 11.24
N TYR A 56 -5.80 -0.79 11.09
CA TYR A 56 -5.88 -1.69 12.24
C TYR A 56 -4.51 -2.01 12.85
N ALA A 57 -3.45 -2.00 12.07
CA ALA A 57 -2.09 -2.13 12.59
C ALA A 57 -1.71 -0.95 13.50
N ARG A 58 -2.07 0.29 13.13
CA ARG A 58 -1.89 1.48 13.97
C ARG A 58 -2.72 1.44 15.23
N GLU A 59 -3.98 0.99 15.16
CA GLU A 59 -4.85 0.83 16.34
C GLU A 59 -4.29 -0.16 17.37
N ASN A 60 -3.38 -1.04 16.94
CA ASN A 60 -2.73 -2.05 17.78
C ASN A 60 -1.22 -1.80 17.97
N ASP A 61 -0.69 -0.62 17.57
CA ASP A 61 0.72 -0.23 17.70
C ASP A 61 1.71 -1.20 17.03
N ILE A 62 1.34 -1.73 15.85
CA ILE A 62 2.13 -2.72 15.08
C ILE A 62 2.26 -2.35 13.58
N GLU A 63 2.19 -1.07 13.24
CA GLU A 63 2.28 -0.61 11.85
C GLU A 63 3.60 -0.96 11.15
N GLU A 64 4.69 -1.14 11.89
CA GLU A 64 5.97 -1.59 11.35
C GLU A 64 5.93 -3.01 10.78
N TYR A 65 4.92 -3.80 11.14
CA TYR A 65 4.72 -5.17 10.65
C TYR A 65 3.78 -5.27 9.45
N LEU A 66 3.45 -4.16 8.77
CA LEU A 66 2.50 -4.14 7.66
C LEU A 66 2.86 -5.15 6.56
N GLU A 67 4.13 -5.21 6.14
CA GLU A 67 4.59 -6.16 5.12
C GLU A 67 4.41 -7.62 5.57
N LEU A 68 4.62 -7.90 6.85
CA LEU A 68 4.40 -9.23 7.40
C LEU A 68 2.91 -9.60 7.44
N LEU A 69 2.05 -8.66 7.80
CA LEU A 69 0.60 -8.83 7.77
C LEU A 69 0.10 -9.09 6.34
N GLN A 70 0.65 -8.38 5.34
CA GLN A 70 0.36 -8.61 3.93
C GLN A 70 0.82 -10.02 3.48
N ALA A 71 2.01 -10.45 3.90
CA ALA A 71 2.52 -11.78 3.62
C ALA A 71 1.66 -12.88 4.28
N MET A 72 1.16 -12.65 5.49
CA MET A 72 0.22 -13.55 6.16
C MET A 72 -1.08 -13.66 5.37
N MET A 73 -1.71 -12.55 4.99
CA MET A 73 -2.94 -12.59 4.17
C MET A 73 -2.69 -13.29 2.83
N MET A 74 -1.52 -13.07 2.22
CA MET A 74 -1.14 -13.76 0.99
C MET A 74 -1.12 -15.27 1.19
N GLN A 75 -0.57 -15.74 2.30
CA GLN A 75 -0.49 -17.17 2.64
C GLN A 75 -1.87 -17.75 2.95
N GLU A 76 -2.72 -17.01 3.65
CA GLU A 76 -4.02 -17.49 4.10
C GLU A 76 -5.06 -17.56 2.96
N SER A 77 -5.11 -16.56 2.09
CA SER A 77 -6.15 -16.47 1.06
C SER A 77 -5.72 -15.82 -0.25
N GLY A 78 -4.54 -15.19 -0.28
CA GLY A 78 -4.16 -14.30 -1.39
C GLY A 78 -5.03 -13.02 -1.46
N GLY A 79 -5.72 -12.66 -0.39
CA GLY A 79 -6.65 -11.53 -0.31
C GLY A 79 -8.04 -11.83 -0.89
N GLN A 80 -8.37 -13.11 -1.06
CA GLN A 80 -9.64 -13.54 -1.66
C GLN A 80 -10.70 -13.88 -0.60
N GLY A 81 -11.97 -13.85 -1.03
CA GLY A 81 -13.11 -14.22 -0.21
C GLY A 81 -13.48 -13.18 0.85
N ASN A 82 -14.36 -13.57 1.76
CA ASN A 82 -14.89 -12.69 2.80
C ASN A 82 -14.15 -12.82 4.14
N ASP A 83 -13.29 -13.82 4.27
CA ASP A 83 -12.42 -14.03 5.43
C ASP A 83 -10.95 -14.08 4.99
N PRO A 84 -10.41 -12.93 4.46
CA PRO A 84 -9.08 -12.92 3.83
C PRO A 84 -7.94 -13.21 4.81
N MET A 85 -8.10 -12.97 6.10
CA MET A 85 -7.11 -13.33 7.14
C MET A 85 -7.36 -14.71 7.76
N GLN A 86 -8.38 -15.45 7.30
CA GLN A 86 -8.79 -16.76 7.84
C GLN A 86 -8.94 -16.75 9.37
N SER A 87 -9.54 -15.67 9.88
CA SER A 87 -9.60 -15.38 11.32
C SER A 87 -10.91 -15.81 11.99
N SER A 88 -11.77 -16.57 11.27
CA SER A 88 -13.07 -17.03 11.80
C SER A 88 -12.96 -17.82 13.10
N GLU A 89 -11.93 -18.65 13.25
CA GLU A 89 -11.76 -19.50 14.45
C GLU A 89 -10.99 -18.80 15.57
N CYS A 90 -10.55 -17.54 15.33
CA CYS A 90 -9.80 -16.75 16.30
C CYS A 90 -10.66 -16.37 17.52
N GLU A 91 -10.01 -16.29 18.70
CA GLU A 91 -10.70 -15.90 19.95
C GLU A 91 -11.32 -14.50 19.89
N PHE A 92 -10.77 -13.57 19.09
CA PHE A 92 -11.31 -12.21 18.91
C PHE A 92 -12.53 -12.16 17.99
N ASN A 93 -12.85 -13.24 17.26
CA ASN A 93 -14.10 -13.32 16.53
C ASN A 93 -15.26 -13.53 17.51
N THR A 94 -16.04 -12.47 17.72
CA THR A 94 -17.22 -12.48 18.59
C THR A 94 -18.53 -12.31 17.83
N GLN A 95 -18.47 -12.07 16.51
CA GLN A 95 -19.64 -11.77 15.69
C GLN A 95 -20.12 -12.93 14.82
N PHE A 96 -19.22 -13.86 14.50
CA PHE A 96 -19.51 -14.99 13.61
C PHE A 96 -19.22 -16.31 14.32
N GLU A 97 -19.74 -17.39 13.75
CA GLU A 97 -19.42 -18.73 14.25
C GLU A 97 -17.90 -19.02 14.17
N LYS A 98 -17.39 -19.77 15.14
CA LYS A 98 -15.98 -20.19 15.17
C LYS A 98 -15.79 -21.46 14.34
N LYS A 99 -15.91 -21.31 13.03
CA LYS A 99 -15.66 -22.35 12.04
C LYS A 99 -14.99 -21.74 10.80
N PRO A 100 -14.26 -22.52 10.00
CA PRO A 100 -13.56 -22.00 8.81
C PRO A 100 -14.48 -21.20 7.90
N ASN A 101 -14.03 -20.04 7.43
CA ASN A 101 -14.76 -19.15 6.52
C ASN A 101 -16.15 -18.67 7.00
N ALA A 102 -16.40 -18.63 8.29
CA ALA A 102 -17.67 -18.15 8.84
C ALA A 102 -17.81 -16.62 8.76
N ILE A 103 -16.71 -15.87 8.83
CA ILE A 103 -16.70 -14.42 8.66
C ILE A 103 -17.08 -14.11 7.21
N ASN A 104 -18.11 -13.27 7.04
CA ASN A 104 -18.59 -12.82 5.72
C ASN A 104 -18.33 -11.32 5.48
N ASN A 105 -17.41 -10.73 6.24
CA ASN A 105 -17.02 -9.33 6.17
C ASN A 105 -15.48 -9.22 6.14
N PRO A 106 -14.87 -8.85 5.00
CA PRO A 106 -13.42 -8.75 4.87
C PRO A 106 -12.77 -7.78 5.85
N GLU A 107 -13.39 -6.62 6.09
CA GLU A 107 -12.85 -5.65 7.06
C GLU A 107 -12.80 -6.25 8.47
N TYR A 108 -13.85 -6.93 8.89
CA TYR A 108 -13.89 -7.58 10.21
C TYR A 108 -12.87 -8.71 10.31
N SER A 109 -12.69 -9.50 9.26
CA SER A 109 -11.63 -10.53 9.19
C SER A 109 -10.24 -9.93 9.41
N ILE A 110 -9.95 -8.81 8.75
CA ILE A 110 -8.68 -8.09 8.88
C ILE A 110 -8.50 -7.55 10.29
N GLN A 111 -9.52 -6.90 10.84
CA GLN A 111 -9.49 -6.39 12.20
C GLN A 111 -9.16 -7.50 13.21
N VAL A 112 -9.90 -8.61 13.17
CA VAL A 112 -9.72 -9.75 14.07
C VAL A 112 -8.35 -10.40 13.90
N GLY A 113 -7.90 -10.61 12.65
CA GLY A 113 -6.60 -11.21 12.36
C GLY A 113 -5.43 -10.36 12.86
N ILE A 114 -5.52 -9.04 12.72
CA ILE A 114 -4.49 -8.10 13.20
C ILE A 114 -4.48 -8.02 14.72
N GLN A 115 -5.64 -8.00 15.38
CA GLN A 115 -5.74 -8.06 16.85
C GLN A 115 -5.09 -9.34 17.41
N TYR A 116 -5.32 -10.47 16.74
CA TYR A 116 -4.70 -11.74 17.14
C TYR A 116 -3.17 -11.71 16.97
N PHE A 117 -2.69 -11.21 15.86
CA PHE A 117 -1.25 -11.05 15.64
C PHE A 117 -0.60 -10.13 16.69
N ALA A 118 -1.24 -9.02 17.02
CA ALA A 118 -0.74 -8.07 18.00
C ALA A 118 -0.62 -8.65 19.43
N LYS A 119 -1.40 -9.72 19.73
CA LYS A 119 -1.34 -10.43 21.01
C LYS A 119 -0.18 -11.40 21.10
N CYS A 120 0.28 -11.91 19.96
CA CYS A 120 1.38 -12.88 19.91
C CYS A 120 2.72 -12.21 20.15
#